data_6d9d3c3c93a01c6f3f71a390f036a236
#
_entry.id   6d9d3c3c93a01c6f3f71a390f036a236
#
_cell.length_a   1.000
_cell.length_b   1.000
_cell.length_c   1.000
_cell.angle_alpha   90.00
_cell.angle_beta   90.00
_cell.angle_gamma   90.00
#
_symmetry.space_group_name_H-M   'P 1'
#
loop_
_entity.id
_entity.type
_entity.pdbx_description
1 polymer ?
#
loop_
_entity_poly.entity_id
_entity_poly.type
_entity_poly.pdbx_seq_one_letter_code
_entity_poly.pdbx_strand_id
1 'polypeptide(L)'
;KTTAQLEALKEVPGIRLIEFDSDKVTDDAAMEEEINSVVKQEEAYIRQGMTVAVYTKRRLLSVKGDTPDQALERSVRISEAVQQLAGRLRSVPGFIVAKGGITSSDVGTKALHVKRAWVQGQIGPGVPVWRTGPESRFPGIPYIIFPGNVGGDTLLRDVVKTLMG
;
A
#
# COMPACT_ATOMS: atom_id res chain seq x y z
N LYS A 1 -0.01 -14.43 -8.10
CA LYS A 1 1.05 -13.47 -8.49
C LYS A 1 1.45 -12.55 -7.34
N THR A 2 0.54 -11.83 -6.71
CA THR A 2 0.84 -10.92 -5.60
C THR A 2 1.55 -11.62 -4.43
N THR A 3 1.14 -12.83 -4.09
CA THR A 3 1.77 -13.61 -3.00
C THR A 3 3.23 -13.94 -3.33
N ALA A 4 3.52 -14.37 -4.56
CA ALA A 4 4.88 -14.65 -4.99
C ALA A 4 5.75 -13.37 -4.99
N GLN A 5 5.19 -12.24 -5.41
CA GLN A 5 5.88 -10.95 -5.36
C GLN A 5 6.15 -10.50 -3.91
N LEU A 6 5.24 -10.77 -2.99
CA LEU A 6 5.45 -10.50 -1.57
C LEU A 6 6.56 -11.38 -0.98
N GLU A 7 6.60 -12.66 -1.35
CA GLU A 7 7.67 -13.55 -0.90
C GLU A 7 9.05 -13.07 -1.39
N ALA A 8 9.15 -12.69 -2.65
CA ALA A 8 10.38 -12.12 -3.18
C ALA A 8 10.79 -10.81 -2.48
N LEU A 9 9.81 -10.01 -2.07
CA LEU A 9 10.06 -8.76 -1.35
C LEU A 9 10.71 -9.00 0.02
N LYS A 10 10.45 -10.12 0.67
CA LYS A 10 11.06 -10.48 1.95
C LYS A 10 12.59 -10.64 1.86
N GLU A 11 13.12 -10.86 0.66
CA GLU A 11 14.55 -10.98 0.43
C GLU A 11 15.31 -9.64 0.49
N VAL A 12 14.59 -8.52 0.49
CA VAL A 12 15.23 -7.19 0.51
C VAL A 12 15.80 -6.90 1.89
N PRO A 13 17.12 -6.69 2.02
CA PRO A 13 17.71 -6.33 3.31
C PRO A 13 17.17 -5.00 3.83
N GLY A 14 16.85 -4.93 5.10
CA GLY A 14 16.40 -3.69 5.75
C GLY A 14 14.92 -3.37 5.56
N ILE A 15 14.16 -4.20 4.83
CA ILE A 15 12.71 -4.03 4.72
C ILE A 15 12.02 -4.61 5.97
N ARG A 16 10.96 -3.94 6.39
CA ARG A 16 10.05 -4.43 7.43
C ARG A 16 8.70 -4.72 6.84
N LEU A 17 8.17 -5.91 7.08
CA LEU A 17 6.87 -6.33 6.60
C LEU A 17 5.87 -6.32 7.76
N ILE A 18 4.70 -5.73 7.52
CA ILE A 18 3.61 -5.66 8.48
C ILE A 18 2.37 -6.25 7.82
N GLU A 19 1.81 -7.28 8.44
CA GLU A 19 0.52 -7.80 8.02
C GLU A 19 -0.59 -6.96 8.65
N PHE A 20 -1.46 -6.42 7.80
CA PHE A 20 -2.68 -5.77 8.22
C PHE A 20 -3.78 -6.83 8.36
N ASP A 21 -4.35 -6.96 9.56
CA ASP A 21 -5.39 -7.96 9.82
C ASP A 21 -6.74 -7.52 9.26
N SER A 22 -6.91 -7.76 7.97
CA SER A 22 -8.13 -7.42 7.24
C SER A 22 -9.38 -8.16 7.70
N ASP A 23 -9.24 -9.26 8.46
CA ASP A 23 -10.39 -9.98 9.03
C ASP A 23 -11.15 -9.12 10.07
N LYS A 24 -10.49 -8.13 10.66
CA LYS A 24 -11.10 -7.20 11.60
C LYS A 24 -12.14 -6.27 10.98
N VAL A 25 -12.31 -6.31 9.67
CA VAL A 25 -13.33 -5.52 8.94
C VAL A 25 -14.77 -5.79 9.40
N THR A 26 -15.02 -6.90 10.05
CA THR A 26 -16.35 -7.25 10.59
C THR A 26 -16.74 -6.49 11.86
N ASP A 27 -15.79 -5.80 12.48
CA ASP A 27 -16.00 -4.99 13.70
C ASP A 27 -15.30 -3.64 13.52
N ASP A 28 -16.08 -2.56 13.51
CA ASP A 28 -15.56 -1.22 13.27
C ASP A 28 -14.53 -0.78 14.32
N ALA A 29 -14.74 -1.10 15.58
CA ALA A 29 -13.80 -0.75 16.66
C ALA A 29 -12.50 -1.53 16.52
N ALA A 30 -12.58 -2.83 16.21
CA ALA A 30 -11.41 -3.68 15.99
C ALA A 30 -10.62 -3.22 14.75
N MET A 31 -11.30 -2.82 13.67
CA MET A 31 -10.67 -2.30 12.47
C MET A 31 -9.94 -0.98 12.75
N GLU A 32 -10.55 -0.07 13.49
CA GLU A 32 -9.93 1.21 13.87
C GLU A 32 -8.68 1.00 14.72
N GLU A 33 -8.71 0.09 15.67
CA GLU A 33 -7.54 -0.27 16.46
C GLU A 33 -6.43 -0.86 15.61
N GLU A 34 -6.78 -1.72 14.64
CA GLU A 34 -5.80 -2.32 13.72
C GLU A 34 -5.13 -1.27 12.84
N ILE A 35 -5.91 -0.35 12.27
CA ILE A 35 -5.38 0.76 11.48
C ILE A 35 -4.37 1.56 12.32
N ASN A 36 -4.76 1.96 13.51
CA ASN A 36 -3.90 2.75 14.39
C ASN A 36 -2.64 2.00 14.82
N SER A 37 -2.76 0.70 15.10
CA SER A 37 -1.62 -0.15 15.45
C SER A 37 -0.62 -0.25 14.30
N VAL A 38 -1.10 -0.49 13.09
CA VAL A 38 -0.24 -0.60 11.90
C VAL A 38 0.42 0.75 11.59
N VAL A 39 -0.33 1.84 11.63
CA VAL A 39 0.22 3.20 11.43
C VAL A 39 1.32 3.51 12.44
N LYS A 40 1.13 3.15 13.69
CA LYS A 40 2.15 3.34 14.73
C LYS A 40 3.43 2.56 14.43
N GLN A 41 3.31 1.33 13.94
CA GLN A 41 4.47 0.52 13.53
C GLN A 41 5.17 1.11 12.31
N GLU A 42 4.40 1.54 11.30
CA GLU A 42 4.95 2.22 10.11
C GLU A 42 5.76 3.45 10.53
N GLU A 43 5.20 4.31 11.37
CA GLU A 43 5.84 5.53 11.87
C GLU A 43 7.17 5.23 12.57
N ALA A 44 7.18 4.22 13.43
CA ALA A 44 8.39 3.84 14.16
C ALA A 44 9.52 3.41 13.21
N TYR A 45 9.20 2.64 12.18
CA TYR A 45 10.19 2.20 11.20
C TYR A 45 10.63 3.31 10.25
N ILE A 46 9.70 4.12 9.76
CA ILE A 46 10.01 5.26 8.87
C ILE A 46 10.94 6.25 9.57
N ARG A 47 10.70 6.56 10.83
CA ARG A 47 11.59 7.44 11.62
C ARG A 47 13.00 6.88 11.78
N GLN A 48 13.16 5.57 11.73
CA GLN A 48 14.48 4.91 11.76
C GLN A 48 15.13 4.84 10.37
N GLY A 49 14.51 5.41 9.34
CA GLY A 49 15.00 5.35 7.97
C GLY A 49 14.78 4.00 7.28
N MET A 50 13.89 3.18 7.80
CA MET A 50 13.61 1.85 7.26
C MET A 50 12.50 1.89 6.22
N THR A 51 12.57 0.99 5.25
CA THR A 51 11.50 0.74 4.28
C THR A 51 10.48 -0.22 4.87
N VAL A 52 9.21 0.12 4.75
CA VAL A 52 8.10 -0.67 5.30
C VAL A 52 7.19 -1.13 4.17
N ALA A 53 6.80 -2.38 4.20
CA ALA A 53 5.77 -2.92 3.32
C ALA A 53 4.60 -3.44 4.16
N VAL A 54 3.42 -2.89 3.92
CA VAL A 54 2.19 -3.36 4.56
C VAL A 54 1.38 -4.15 3.55
N TYR A 55 0.86 -5.29 3.96
CA TYR A 55 0.05 -6.15 3.14
C TYR A 55 -1.14 -6.70 3.91
N THR A 56 -2.23 -6.93 3.22
CA THR A 56 -3.43 -7.56 3.80
C THR A 56 -3.24 -9.07 3.89
N LYS A 57 -4.03 -9.73 4.73
CA LYS A 57 -4.07 -11.20 4.76
C LYS A 57 -4.23 -11.77 3.35
N ARG A 58 -3.41 -12.76 3.02
CA ARG A 58 -3.41 -13.37 1.68
C ARG A 58 -4.61 -14.29 1.44
N ARG A 59 -5.28 -14.73 2.51
CA ARG A 59 -6.53 -15.48 2.41
C ARG A 59 -7.71 -14.52 2.56
N LEU A 60 -8.64 -14.61 1.61
CA LEU A 60 -9.88 -13.84 1.69
C LEU A 60 -10.73 -14.34 2.86
N LEU A 61 -11.29 -13.40 3.60
CA LEU A 61 -12.26 -13.70 4.63
C LEU A 61 -13.55 -14.21 3.96
N SER A 62 -13.96 -15.40 4.35
CA SER A 62 -15.23 -15.98 3.95
C SER A 62 -16.16 -16.01 5.16
N VAL A 63 -17.33 -15.43 5.04
CA VAL A 63 -18.34 -15.43 6.08
C VAL A 63 -19.49 -16.32 5.63
N LYS A 64 -19.87 -17.26 6.47
CA LYS A 64 -20.99 -18.18 6.16
C LYS A 64 -22.27 -17.39 5.96
N GLY A 65 -22.94 -17.63 4.83
CA GLY A 65 -24.18 -16.94 4.51
C GLY A 65 -24.01 -15.58 3.82
N ASP A 66 -22.78 -15.21 3.45
CA ASP A 66 -22.53 -13.99 2.68
C ASP A 66 -23.29 -13.97 1.36
N THR A 67 -23.90 -12.82 1.08
CA THR A 67 -24.33 -12.47 -0.28
C THR A 67 -23.17 -11.85 -1.05
N PRO A 68 -23.21 -11.84 -2.40
CA PRO A 68 -22.20 -11.12 -3.19
C PRO A 68 -22.09 -9.64 -2.82
N ASP A 69 -23.21 -8.99 -2.50
CA ASP A 69 -23.22 -7.58 -2.09
C ASP A 69 -22.54 -7.36 -0.75
N GLN A 70 -22.74 -8.25 0.21
CA GLN A 70 -22.05 -8.19 1.52
C GLN A 70 -20.54 -8.41 1.39
N ALA A 71 -20.12 -9.35 0.53
CA ALA A 71 -18.72 -9.59 0.25
C ALA A 71 -18.06 -8.37 -0.43
N LEU A 72 -18.77 -7.73 -1.35
CA LEU A 72 -18.31 -6.51 -2.02
C LEU A 72 -18.18 -5.35 -1.04
N GLU A 73 -19.18 -5.13 -0.21
CA GLU A 73 -19.14 -4.07 0.82
C GLU A 73 -17.95 -4.25 1.77
N ARG A 74 -17.68 -5.47 2.19
CA ARG A 74 -16.53 -5.80 3.03
C ARG A 74 -15.21 -5.50 2.32
N SER A 75 -15.10 -5.82 1.02
CA SER A 75 -13.92 -5.51 0.22
C SER A 75 -13.70 -4.00 0.08
N VAL A 76 -14.75 -3.22 -0.08
CA VAL A 76 -14.68 -1.75 -0.12
C VAL A 76 -14.18 -1.20 1.22
N ARG A 77 -14.70 -1.70 2.34
CA ARG A 77 -14.26 -1.29 3.68
C ARG A 77 -12.80 -1.61 3.94
N ILE A 78 -12.30 -2.77 3.48
CA ILE A 78 -10.89 -3.13 3.57
C ILE A 78 -10.05 -2.15 2.73
N SER A 79 -10.49 -1.83 1.53
CA SER A 79 -9.80 -0.87 0.65
C SER A 79 -9.73 0.54 1.29
N GLU A 80 -10.80 0.99 1.91
CA GLU A 80 -10.83 2.25 2.65
C GLU A 80 -9.87 2.24 3.85
N ALA A 81 -9.77 1.13 4.56
CA ALA A 81 -8.81 0.97 5.64
C ALA A 81 -7.36 1.00 5.15
N VAL A 82 -7.08 0.30 4.06
CA VAL A 82 -5.73 0.26 3.46
C VAL A 82 -5.26 1.66 3.06
N GLN A 83 -6.11 2.47 2.43
CA GLN A 83 -5.69 3.83 2.07
C GLN A 83 -5.38 4.70 3.30
N GLN A 84 -6.03 4.46 4.44
CA GLN A 84 -5.75 5.17 5.67
C GLN A 84 -4.39 4.85 6.27
N LEU A 85 -3.81 3.70 5.96
CA LEU A 85 -2.45 3.33 6.38
C LEU A 85 -1.40 4.31 5.82
N ALA A 86 -1.64 4.87 4.65
CA ALA A 86 -0.83 5.96 4.11
C ALA A 86 -1.38 7.33 4.55
N GLY A 87 -2.70 7.50 4.56
CA GLY A 87 -3.35 8.77 4.86
C GLY A 87 -3.16 9.27 6.29
N ARG A 88 -2.92 8.40 7.25
CA ARG A 88 -2.68 8.76 8.65
C ARG A 88 -1.21 8.92 9.01
N LEU A 89 -0.28 8.68 8.08
CA LEU A 89 1.14 8.88 8.32
C LEU A 89 1.45 10.36 8.60
N ARG A 90 2.27 10.61 9.61
CA ARG A 90 2.78 11.96 9.95
C ARG A 90 4.20 12.15 9.43
N SER A 91 5.01 11.11 9.44
CA SER A 91 6.35 11.14 8.88
C SER A 91 6.30 11.07 7.36
N VAL A 92 7.10 11.89 6.69
CA VAL A 92 7.17 11.92 5.23
C VAL A 92 7.99 10.74 4.74
N PRO A 93 7.40 9.81 3.98
CA PRO A 93 8.18 8.72 3.37
C PRO A 93 9.01 9.24 2.20
N GLY A 94 10.12 8.58 1.90
CA GLY A 94 10.95 8.91 0.74
C GLY A 94 10.30 8.55 -0.59
N PHE A 95 9.44 7.55 -0.59
CA PHE A 95 8.65 7.10 -1.74
C PHE A 95 7.46 6.28 -1.25
N ILE A 96 6.47 6.12 -2.11
CA ILE A 96 5.33 5.22 -1.87
C ILE A 96 5.13 4.34 -3.10
N VAL A 97 5.00 3.04 -2.88
CA VAL A 97 4.57 2.06 -3.88
C VAL A 97 3.18 1.57 -3.49
N ALA A 98 2.20 1.82 -4.32
CA ALA A 98 0.85 1.29 -4.13
C ALA A 98 0.57 0.21 -5.18
N LYS A 99 0.28 -0.99 -4.71
CA LYS A 99 0.05 -2.16 -5.56
C LYS A 99 -1.43 -2.47 -5.71
N GLY A 100 -1.86 -2.53 -6.96
CA GLY A 100 -3.25 -2.78 -7.35
C GLY A 100 -3.92 -1.52 -7.88
N GLY A 101 -4.84 -1.69 -8.84
CA GLY A 101 -5.49 -0.56 -9.53
C GLY A 101 -6.31 0.32 -8.59
N ILE A 102 -7.19 -0.28 -7.81
CA ILE A 102 -8.04 0.45 -6.84
C ILE A 102 -7.18 1.04 -5.74
N THR A 103 -6.25 0.28 -5.18
CA THR A 103 -5.37 0.74 -4.11
C THR A 103 -4.53 1.94 -4.55
N SER A 104 -3.91 1.88 -5.73
CA SER A 104 -3.10 3.00 -6.21
C SER A 104 -3.93 4.25 -6.48
N SER A 105 -5.14 4.10 -6.97
CA SER A 105 -6.06 5.24 -7.15
C SER A 105 -6.46 5.85 -5.80
N ASP A 106 -6.91 5.03 -4.87
CA ASP A 106 -7.41 5.49 -3.57
C ASP A 106 -6.31 6.08 -2.68
N VAL A 107 -5.13 5.46 -2.66
CA VAL A 107 -3.98 6.02 -1.93
C VAL A 107 -3.58 7.37 -2.53
N GLY A 108 -3.47 7.46 -3.85
CA GLY A 108 -3.11 8.72 -4.50
C GLY A 108 -4.12 9.83 -4.27
N THR A 109 -5.40 9.57 -4.47
CA THR A 109 -6.44 10.60 -4.45
C THR A 109 -7.01 10.87 -3.06
N LYS A 110 -7.32 9.82 -2.29
CA LYS A 110 -7.98 9.93 -0.98
C LYS A 110 -6.99 10.12 0.17
N ALA A 111 -5.90 9.36 0.17
CA ALA A 111 -4.91 9.42 1.25
C ALA A 111 -3.95 10.60 1.08
N LEU A 112 -3.39 10.77 -0.10
CA LEU A 112 -2.37 11.78 -0.38
C LEU A 112 -2.90 13.07 -0.98
N HIS A 113 -4.17 13.12 -1.37
CA HIS A 113 -4.81 14.28 -2.00
C HIS A 113 -4.09 14.76 -3.26
N VAL A 114 -3.57 13.83 -4.06
CA VAL A 114 -2.90 14.15 -5.32
C VAL A 114 -3.95 14.59 -6.34
N LYS A 115 -3.84 15.82 -6.81
CA LYS A 115 -4.65 16.37 -7.91
C LYS A 115 -3.83 16.52 -9.18
N ARG A 116 -2.53 16.71 -9.02
CA ARG A 116 -1.56 16.85 -10.11
C ARG A 116 -0.33 16.03 -9.78
N ALA A 117 0.23 15.42 -10.78
CA ALA A 117 1.50 14.71 -10.66
C ALA A 117 2.30 14.87 -11.95
N TRP A 118 3.61 14.89 -11.82
CA TRP A 118 4.50 14.82 -12.98
C TRP A 118 4.81 13.37 -13.28
N VAL A 119 4.53 12.95 -14.49
CA VAL A 119 4.90 11.61 -14.97
C VAL A 119 6.39 11.60 -15.23
N GLN A 120 7.12 10.73 -14.53
CA GLN A 120 8.58 10.64 -14.62
C GLN A 120 9.06 9.48 -15.50
N GLY A 121 8.14 8.68 -16.03
CA GLY A 121 8.44 7.50 -16.84
C GLY A 121 8.05 6.21 -16.15
N GLN A 122 8.83 5.17 -16.37
CA GLN A 122 8.60 3.84 -15.80
C GLN A 122 9.85 3.36 -15.06
N ILE A 123 9.65 2.78 -13.88
CA ILE A 123 10.71 2.14 -13.10
C ILE A 123 10.88 0.67 -13.47
N GLY A 124 9.87 0.10 -14.11
CA GLY A 124 9.87 -1.25 -14.68
C GLY A 124 8.80 -1.34 -15.75
N PRO A 125 8.78 -2.37 -16.58
CA PRO A 125 7.80 -2.50 -17.65
C PRO A 125 6.37 -2.45 -17.12
N GLY A 126 5.60 -1.43 -17.55
CA GLY A 126 4.22 -1.24 -17.12
C GLY A 126 4.05 -0.67 -15.70
N VAL A 127 5.11 -0.17 -15.07
CA VAL A 127 5.09 0.40 -13.73
C VAL A 127 5.43 1.88 -13.78
N PRO A 128 4.43 2.77 -13.88
CA PRO A 128 4.67 4.20 -13.98
C PRO A 128 5.14 4.81 -12.66
N VAL A 129 5.99 5.82 -12.76
CA VAL A 129 6.47 6.64 -11.65
C VAL A 129 5.92 8.04 -11.80
N TRP A 130 5.27 8.53 -10.76
CA TRP A 130 4.82 9.90 -10.65
C TRP A 130 5.59 10.63 -9.55
N ARG A 131 5.72 11.93 -9.71
CA ARG A 131 6.12 12.82 -8.62
C ARG A 131 4.90 13.59 -8.16
N THR A 132 4.59 13.51 -6.87
CA THR A 132 3.41 14.16 -6.31
C THR A 132 3.49 15.68 -6.39
N GLY A 133 2.33 16.31 -6.63
CA GLY A 133 2.22 17.76 -6.74
C GLY A 133 2.29 18.49 -5.40
N PRO A 134 2.36 19.83 -5.44
CA PRO A 134 2.51 20.65 -4.22
C PRO A 134 1.30 20.60 -3.28
N GLU A 135 0.14 20.22 -3.78
CA GLU A 135 -1.09 20.06 -3.00
C GLU A 135 -1.16 18.72 -2.26
N SER A 136 -0.29 17.77 -2.61
CA SER A 136 -0.25 16.47 -1.97
C SER A 136 0.12 16.58 -0.49
N ARG A 137 -0.37 15.64 0.30
CA ARG A 137 0.05 15.49 1.70
C ARG A 137 1.57 15.33 1.85
N PHE A 138 2.20 14.66 0.89
CA PHE A 138 3.65 14.51 0.79
C PHE A 138 4.12 15.04 -0.57
N PRO A 139 4.37 16.35 -0.70
CA PRO A 139 4.75 16.94 -1.98
C PRO A 139 6.11 16.45 -2.48
N GLY A 140 6.22 16.28 -3.78
CA GLY A 140 7.49 16.05 -4.45
C GLY A 140 8.12 14.69 -4.24
N ILE A 141 7.37 13.69 -3.75
CA ILE A 141 7.89 12.33 -3.57
C ILE A 141 7.58 11.44 -4.77
N PRO A 142 8.41 10.43 -5.06
CA PRO A 142 8.06 9.39 -6.01
C PRO A 142 6.84 8.60 -5.53
N TYR A 143 5.85 8.49 -6.39
CA TYR A 143 4.66 7.68 -6.19
C TYR A 143 4.56 6.67 -7.32
N ILE A 144 4.69 5.39 -6.98
CA ILE A 144 4.75 4.30 -7.93
C ILE A 144 3.41 3.59 -7.98
N ILE A 145 2.82 3.56 -9.17
CA ILE A 145 1.59 2.82 -9.44
C ILE A 145 1.99 1.45 -9.95
N PHE A 146 1.88 0.44 -9.07
CA PHE A 146 2.22 -0.93 -9.43
C PHE A 146 0.95 -1.71 -9.75
N PRO A 147 0.69 -2.03 -11.04
CA PRO A 147 -0.51 -2.78 -11.40
C PRO A 147 -0.55 -4.17 -10.77
N GLY A 148 -1.76 -4.66 -10.46
CA GLY A 148 -1.94 -5.89 -9.70
C GLY A 148 -1.43 -7.16 -10.38
N ASN A 149 -1.35 -7.16 -11.71
CA ASN A 149 -1.04 -8.34 -12.53
C ASN A 149 0.17 -8.16 -13.45
N VAL A 150 0.96 -7.12 -13.24
CA VAL A 150 2.14 -6.79 -14.08
C VAL A 150 3.41 -7.43 -13.51
N GLY A 151 4.30 -7.80 -14.41
CA GLY A 151 5.64 -8.30 -14.12
C GLY A 151 5.71 -9.73 -13.61
N GLY A 152 6.90 -10.24 -13.52
CA GLY A 152 7.21 -11.53 -12.90
C GLY A 152 7.25 -11.43 -11.38
N ASP A 153 7.58 -12.54 -10.75
CA ASP A 153 7.55 -12.68 -9.29
C ASP A 153 8.54 -11.76 -8.56
N THR A 154 9.59 -11.31 -9.24
CA THR A 154 10.67 -10.50 -8.66
C THR A 154 10.54 -9.00 -8.96
N LEU A 155 9.63 -8.59 -9.85
CA LEU A 155 9.58 -7.19 -10.29
C LEU A 155 9.34 -6.22 -9.14
N LEU A 156 8.44 -6.52 -8.22
CA LEU A 156 8.17 -5.66 -7.05
C LEU A 156 9.42 -5.50 -6.19
N ARG A 157 10.12 -6.59 -5.91
CA ARG A 157 11.41 -6.58 -5.19
C ARG A 157 12.41 -5.66 -5.87
N ASP A 158 12.56 -5.81 -7.17
CA ASP A 158 13.56 -5.07 -7.94
C ASP A 158 13.23 -3.57 -8.01
N VAL A 159 11.97 -3.23 -8.14
CA VAL A 159 11.47 -1.84 -8.05
C VAL A 159 11.79 -1.24 -6.68
N VAL A 160 11.49 -1.93 -5.60
CA VAL A 160 11.76 -1.45 -4.23
C VAL A 160 13.26 -1.28 -4.00
N LYS A 161 14.09 -2.24 -4.43
CA LYS A 161 15.54 -2.10 -4.35
C LYS A 161 16.06 -0.85 -5.07
N THR A 162 15.54 -0.58 -6.27
CA THR A 162 15.91 0.62 -7.03
C THR A 162 15.55 1.90 -6.27
N LEU A 163 14.38 1.96 -5.63
CA LEU A 163 13.92 3.11 -4.86
C LEU A 163 14.71 3.30 -3.56
N MET A 164 15.18 2.22 -2.96
CA MET A 164 15.99 2.30 -1.73
C MET A 164 17.44 2.76 -2.00
N GLY A 165 17.89 2.68 -3.20
CA GLY A 165 19.25 3.08 -3.60
C GLY A 165 20.27 1.98 -3.55
#